data_b7bfb3f2f3afe082786a8e4fd3d71264
#
_entry.id   b7bfb3f2f3afe082786a8e4fd3d71264
#
_cell.length_a   1.000
_cell.length_b   1.000
_cell.length_c   1.000
_cell.angle_alpha   90.00
_cell.angle_beta   90.00
_cell.angle_gamma   90.00
#
_symmetry.space_group_name_H-M   'P 1'
#
loop_
_entity.id
_entity.type
_entity.pdbx_description
1 polymer ?
#
loop_
_entity_poly.entity_id
_entity_poly.type
_entity_poly.pdbx_seq_one_letter_code
_entity_poly.pdbx_strand_id
1 'polypeptide(L)'
;TIAKEAKENLEVETFTVLVDKGYHNGREIATCQQNNITTIVAVPEQGKSNENGTQPGYFVSNFTYNKEENTYTCPQGQILTTTGRWHKKTGRTEESGYMFQKYRTAACKACPVKDQCTSRKGGREIDRSQYATAVEENHQRYKENAQLYRKRQEINEHIFGTIKRKWGYNYTDLIGLEKVNGEHSLIMLVYNIKRSINILGVTDLIAKLQAWNTPYKRKAWLFIKTIYLKLFLASIFFGTNQNTSKYSFA
;
A
#
# COMPACT_ATOMS: atom_id res chain seq x y z
N THR A 1 8.33 0.05 -1.29
CA THR A 1 8.89 0.93 -0.28
C THR A 1 8.37 0.59 1.10
N ILE A 2 7.18 1.00 1.52
CA ILE A 2 6.63 0.66 2.87
C ILE A 2 6.62 -0.86 3.13
N ALA A 3 6.27 -1.66 2.13
CA ALA A 3 6.28 -3.12 2.27
C ALA A 3 7.70 -3.70 2.45
N LYS A 4 8.73 -3.07 1.86
CA LYS A 4 10.14 -3.46 2.09
C LYS A 4 10.60 -3.12 3.49
N GLU A 5 10.33 -1.91 3.95
CA GLU A 5 10.63 -1.47 5.32
C GLU A 5 9.94 -2.37 6.36
N ALA A 6 8.66 -2.74 6.11
CA ALA A 6 7.95 -3.66 6.98
C ALA A 6 8.60 -5.06 7.01
N LYS A 7 9.05 -5.58 5.86
CA LYS A 7 9.76 -6.86 5.77
C LYS A 7 11.07 -6.83 6.53
N GLU A 8 11.85 -5.76 6.39
CA GLU A 8 13.11 -5.55 7.10
C GLU A 8 12.90 -5.45 8.61
N ASN A 9 11.91 -4.67 9.04
CA ASN A 9 11.58 -4.51 10.47
C ASN A 9 11.03 -5.78 11.12
N LEU A 10 10.40 -6.66 10.34
CA LEU A 10 9.90 -7.97 10.81
C LEU A 10 10.97 -9.05 10.77
N GLU A 11 12.12 -8.79 10.16
CA GLU A 11 13.25 -9.74 10.00
C GLU A 11 12.80 -11.07 9.38
N VAL A 12 11.94 -11.02 8.35
CA VAL A 12 11.38 -12.20 7.70
C VAL A 12 11.85 -12.31 6.23
N GLU A 13 12.06 -13.54 5.74
CA GLU A 13 12.47 -13.78 4.36
C GLU A 13 11.30 -13.61 3.37
N THR A 14 10.11 -14.03 3.76
CA THR A 14 8.90 -13.93 2.95
C THR A 14 7.78 -13.27 3.75
N PHE A 15 6.91 -12.55 3.05
CA PHE A 15 5.88 -11.78 3.71
C PHE A 15 4.70 -11.55 2.76
N THR A 16 3.49 -11.66 3.26
CA THR A 16 2.27 -11.39 2.48
C THR A 16 1.64 -10.09 2.94
N VAL A 17 1.41 -9.17 2.00
CA VAL A 17 0.79 -7.87 2.27
C VAL A 17 -0.59 -7.77 1.63
N LEU A 18 -1.57 -7.38 2.44
CA LEU A 18 -2.94 -7.11 2.01
C LEU A 18 -3.12 -5.61 1.83
N VAL A 19 -3.37 -5.16 0.61
CA VAL A 19 -3.39 -3.73 0.27
C VAL A 19 -4.72 -3.33 -0.35
N ASP A 20 -5.16 -2.10 -0.08
CA ASP A 20 -6.41 -1.58 -0.63
C ASP A 20 -6.32 -1.37 -2.16
N LYS A 21 -7.47 -1.40 -2.84
CA LYS A 21 -7.59 -1.17 -4.29
C LYS A 21 -7.00 0.17 -4.74
N GLY A 22 -6.99 1.19 -3.87
CA GLY A 22 -6.38 2.49 -4.15
C GLY A 22 -4.87 2.44 -4.40
N TYR A 23 -4.20 1.40 -3.93
CA TYR A 23 -2.76 1.16 -4.13
C TYR A 23 -2.47 0.17 -5.27
N HIS A 24 -3.44 -0.14 -6.11
CA HIS A 24 -3.25 -1.04 -7.25
C HIS A 24 -2.36 -0.38 -8.31
N ASN A 25 -1.07 -0.69 -8.27
CA ASN A 25 -0.05 -0.20 -9.20
C ASN A 25 0.81 -1.36 -9.69
N GLY A 26 0.86 -1.59 -11.00
CA GLY A 26 1.57 -2.71 -11.59
C GLY A 26 3.08 -2.71 -11.30
N ARG A 27 3.73 -1.54 -11.26
CA ARG A 27 5.15 -1.41 -10.91
C ARG A 27 5.39 -1.83 -9.47
N GLU A 28 4.59 -1.32 -8.53
CA GLU A 28 4.73 -1.64 -7.10
C GLU A 28 4.47 -3.13 -6.83
N ILE A 29 3.46 -3.73 -7.48
CA ILE A 29 3.17 -5.16 -7.40
C ILE A 29 4.36 -5.98 -7.91
N ALA A 30 4.93 -5.63 -9.07
CA ALA A 30 6.10 -6.30 -9.61
C ALA A 30 7.35 -6.13 -8.73
N THR A 31 7.56 -4.93 -8.18
CA THR A 31 8.67 -4.64 -7.27
C THR A 31 8.55 -5.44 -5.97
N CYS A 32 7.35 -5.58 -5.41
CA CYS A 32 7.12 -6.43 -4.24
C CYS A 32 7.46 -7.89 -4.55
N GLN A 33 7.00 -8.41 -5.69
CA GLN A 33 7.27 -9.79 -6.12
C GLN A 33 8.78 -10.06 -6.27
N GLN A 34 9.53 -9.13 -6.86
CA GLN A 34 11.00 -9.22 -6.99
C GLN A 34 11.73 -9.25 -5.63
N ASN A 35 11.10 -8.74 -4.57
CA ASN A 35 11.64 -8.73 -3.22
C ASN A 35 11.05 -9.82 -2.31
N ASN A 36 10.49 -10.89 -2.87
CA ASN A 36 9.85 -11.98 -2.15
C ASN A 36 8.71 -11.50 -1.21
N ILE A 37 7.96 -10.50 -1.66
CA ILE A 37 6.78 -9.98 -0.98
C ILE A 37 5.57 -10.36 -1.82
N THR A 38 4.72 -11.22 -1.29
CA THR A 38 3.47 -11.61 -1.92
C THR A 38 2.42 -10.53 -1.72
N THR A 39 1.87 -10.00 -2.80
CA THR A 39 0.81 -8.99 -2.74
C THR A 39 -0.56 -9.61 -2.97
N ILE A 40 -1.57 -9.16 -2.22
CA ILE A 40 -2.98 -9.41 -2.46
C ILE A 40 -3.68 -8.04 -2.48
N VAL A 41 -3.83 -7.49 -3.67
CA VAL A 41 -4.41 -6.17 -3.94
C VAL A 41 -5.66 -6.34 -4.76
N ALA A 42 -6.78 -5.73 -4.32
CA ALA A 42 -8.00 -5.74 -5.10
C ALA A 42 -7.82 -4.98 -6.41
N VAL A 43 -8.31 -5.55 -7.49
CA VAL A 43 -8.32 -4.88 -8.79
C VAL A 43 -9.41 -3.82 -8.79
N PRO A 44 -9.12 -2.58 -9.21
CA PRO A 44 -10.15 -1.58 -9.41
C PRO A 44 -11.20 -2.08 -10.40
N GLU A 45 -12.46 -1.84 -10.10
CA GLU A 45 -13.52 -2.12 -11.05
C GLU A 45 -13.27 -1.32 -12.33
N GLN A 46 -13.38 -1.98 -13.48
CA GLN A 46 -13.32 -1.28 -14.75
C GLN A 46 -14.54 -0.34 -14.82
N GLY A 47 -14.27 0.95 -14.89
CA GLY A 47 -15.33 1.96 -14.89
C GLY A 47 -16.25 1.76 -16.08
N LYS A 48 -17.57 1.83 -15.85
CA LYS A 48 -18.62 1.69 -16.87
C LYS A 48 -18.47 2.68 -18.04
N SER A 49 -17.72 3.76 -17.87
CA SER A 49 -17.56 4.84 -18.86
C SER A 49 -16.30 4.75 -19.72
N ASN A 50 -15.37 3.84 -19.44
CA ASN A 50 -14.02 3.93 -20.01
C ASN A 50 -13.87 3.22 -21.36
N GLU A 51 -14.91 2.61 -21.86
CA GLU A 51 -14.79 1.74 -23.03
C GLU A 51 -15.32 2.36 -24.32
N ASN A 52 -15.51 3.68 -24.36
CA ASN A 52 -15.85 4.40 -25.60
C ASN A 52 -16.89 3.68 -26.47
N GLY A 53 -17.99 3.24 -25.87
CA GLY A 53 -19.05 2.49 -26.56
C GLY A 53 -18.81 0.98 -26.64
N THR A 54 -17.72 0.46 -26.06
CA THR A 54 -17.47 -0.99 -26.01
C THR A 54 -18.47 -1.68 -25.09
N GLN A 55 -19.13 -2.72 -25.57
CA GLN A 55 -20.02 -3.55 -24.75
C GLN A 55 -19.25 -4.41 -23.75
N PRO A 56 -19.82 -4.74 -22.57
CA PRO A 56 -19.13 -5.51 -21.52
C PRO A 56 -18.52 -6.82 -21.98
N GLY A 57 -19.15 -7.53 -22.93
CA GLY A 57 -18.62 -8.78 -23.49
C GLY A 57 -17.28 -8.64 -24.22
N TYR A 58 -16.90 -7.41 -24.60
CA TYR A 58 -15.67 -7.12 -25.34
C TYR A 58 -14.67 -6.29 -24.55
N PHE A 59 -14.80 -6.23 -23.22
CA PHE A 59 -13.77 -5.63 -22.37
C PHE A 59 -12.48 -6.45 -22.42
N VAL A 60 -11.35 -5.79 -22.19
CA VAL A 60 -10.02 -6.44 -22.25
C VAL A 60 -9.92 -7.64 -21.32
N SER A 61 -10.64 -7.64 -20.20
CA SER A 61 -10.73 -8.76 -19.26
C SER A 61 -11.27 -10.07 -19.88
N ASN A 62 -12.01 -9.97 -20.98
CA ASN A 62 -12.58 -11.12 -21.69
C ASN A 62 -11.69 -11.64 -22.83
N PHE A 63 -10.53 -11.03 -23.02
CA PHE A 63 -9.51 -11.50 -23.96
C PHE A 63 -8.55 -12.44 -23.22
N THR A 64 -8.30 -13.61 -23.78
CA THR A 64 -7.41 -14.60 -23.20
C THR A 64 -5.99 -14.38 -23.71
N TYR A 65 -5.03 -14.21 -22.80
CA TYR A 65 -3.62 -14.12 -23.15
C TYR A 65 -2.96 -15.49 -23.18
N ASN A 66 -2.32 -15.83 -24.30
CA ASN A 66 -1.47 -17.01 -24.44
C ASN A 66 -0.01 -16.59 -24.22
N LYS A 67 0.60 -17.06 -23.13
CA LYS A 67 1.97 -16.70 -22.75
C LYS A 67 3.02 -17.35 -23.67
N GLU A 68 2.75 -18.56 -24.16
CA GLU A 68 3.69 -19.32 -24.98
C GLU A 68 3.83 -18.70 -26.38
N GLU A 69 2.71 -18.34 -26.99
CA GLU A 69 2.68 -17.73 -28.32
C GLU A 69 2.79 -16.20 -28.28
N ASN A 70 2.71 -15.61 -27.09
CA ASN A 70 2.66 -14.16 -26.91
C ASN A 70 1.56 -13.49 -27.72
N THR A 71 0.33 -14.02 -27.62
CA THR A 71 -0.85 -13.59 -28.37
C THR A 71 -2.06 -13.38 -27.46
N TYR A 72 -3.04 -12.62 -27.93
CA TYR A 72 -4.37 -12.53 -27.31
C TYR A 72 -5.42 -13.16 -28.20
N THR A 73 -6.34 -13.92 -27.62
CA THR A 73 -7.54 -14.40 -28.29
C THR A 73 -8.73 -13.55 -27.86
N CYS A 74 -9.44 -12.96 -28.83
CA CYS A 74 -10.63 -12.16 -28.54
C CYS A 74 -11.86 -13.07 -28.30
N PRO A 75 -12.98 -12.55 -27.74
CA PRO A 75 -14.21 -13.31 -27.52
C PRO A 75 -14.84 -13.92 -28.79
N GLN A 76 -14.45 -13.43 -29.99
CA GLN A 76 -14.86 -13.99 -31.27
C GLN A 76 -13.83 -14.99 -31.84
N GLY A 77 -12.88 -15.44 -31.04
CA GLY A 77 -11.88 -16.42 -31.45
C GLY A 77 -10.75 -15.88 -32.35
N GLN A 78 -10.69 -14.57 -32.61
CA GLN A 78 -9.62 -14.01 -33.43
C GLN A 78 -8.36 -13.79 -32.61
N ILE A 79 -7.22 -14.13 -33.22
CA ILE A 79 -5.90 -13.99 -32.60
C ILE A 79 -5.34 -12.59 -32.89
N LEU A 80 -4.95 -11.87 -31.82
CA LEU A 80 -4.24 -10.59 -31.88
C LEU A 80 -2.76 -10.85 -31.64
N THR A 81 -1.93 -10.40 -32.55
CA THR A 81 -0.48 -10.57 -32.48
C THR A 81 0.22 -9.24 -32.18
N THR A 82 1.45 -9.32 -31.69
CA THR A 82 2.33 -8.17 -31.48
C THR A 82 3.51 -8.22 -32.45
N THR A 83 4.07 -7.06 -32.76
CA THR A 83 5.35 -6.95 -33.46
C THR A 83 6.56 -7.10 -32.54
N GLY A 84 6.33 -7.32 -31.25
CA GLY A 84 7.38 -7.36 -30.21
C GLY A 84 7.95 -5.99 -29.84
N ARG A 85 7.58 -4.91 -30.53
CA ARG A 85 8.08 -3.58 -30.26
C ARG A 85 7.53 -3.02 -28.96
N TRP A 86 8.42 -2.51 -28.12
CA TRP A 86 8.07 -1.80 -26.90
C TRP A 86 7.81 -0.32 -27.17
N HIS A 87 6.74 0.19 -26.58
CA HIS A 87 6.34 1.59 -26.62
C HIS A 87 6.41 2.16 -25.20
N LYS A 88 6.88 3.39 -25.05
CA LYS A 88 6.91 4.09 -23.77
C LYS A 88 5.61 4.88 -23.59
N LYS A 89 4.95 4.68 -22.45
CA LYS A 89 3.87 5.55 -22.01
C LYS A 89 4.44 6.50 -20.97
N THR A 90 4.43 7.78 -21.29
CA THR A 90 4.84 8.85 -20.36
C THR A 90 3.75 9.02 -19.30
N GLY A 91 4.14 8.99 -18.04
CA GLY A 91 3.26 9.32 -16.92
C GLY A 91 3.41 10.80 -16.54
N ARG A 92 2.65 11.24 -15.53
CA ARG A 92 2.76 12.59 -14.95
C ARG A 92 4.12 12.84 -14.28
N THR A 93 4.73 11.78 -13.75
CA THR A 93 6.09 11.75 -13.21
C THR A 93 6.90 10.71 -13.96
N GLU A 94 8.21 10.80 -13.92
CA GLU A 94 9.11 9.81 -14.54
C GLU A 94 8.85 8.39 -14.00
N GLU A 95 8.52 8.30 -12.73
CA GLU A 95 8.19 7.05 -12.03
C GLU A 95 6.84 6.45 -12.45
N SER A 96 5.90 7.25 -12.95
CA SER A 96 4.59 6.77 -13.40
C SER A 96 4.58 6.26 -14.85
N GLY A 97 5.67 6.45 -15.59
CA GLY A 97 5.84 5.91 -16.93
C GLY A 97 6.04 4.40 -16.95
N TYR A 98 5.61 3.71 -18.01
CA TYR A 98 5.83 2.28 -18.20
C TYR A 98 5.97 1.92 -19.68
N MET A 99 6.55 0.75 -19.93
CA MET A 99 6.66 0.17 -21.28
C MET A 99 5.48 -0.78 -21.53
N PHE A 100 5.01 -0.81 -22.80
CA PHE A 100 3.93 -1.70 -23.20
C PHE A 100 4.12 -2.19 -24.63
N GLN A 101 3.55 -3.33 -24.94
CA GLN A 101 3.43 -3.89 -26.30
C GLN A 101 1.99 -3.76 -26.78
N LYS A 102 1.84 -3.62 -28.11
CA LYS A 102 0.54 -3.51 -28.77
C LYS A 102 0.19 -4.81 -29.46
N TYR A 103 -1.05 -5.27 -29.22
CA TYR A 103 -1.62 -6.45 -29.84
C TYR A 103 -2.81 -6.05 -30.71
N ARG A 104 -2.81 -6.51 -31.95
CA ARG A 104 -3.83 -6.17 -32.96
C ARG A 104 -3.96 -7.28 -33.99
N THR A 105 -5.08 -7.30 -34.74
CA THR A 105 -5.30 -8.20 -35.87
C THR A 105 -5.99 -7.47 -37.00
N ALA A 106 -5.67 -7.84 -38.23
CA ALA A 106 -6.33 -7.33 -39.43
C ALA A 106 -7.80 -7.82 -39.55
N ALA A 107 -8.11 -8.95 -38.97
CA ALA A 107 -9.45 -9.56 -38.99
C ALA A 107 -10.52 -8.65 -38.35
N CYS A 108 -10.14 -7.73 -37.45
CA CYS A 108 -11.07 -6.77 -36.85
C CYS A 108 -11.73 -5.83 -37.87
N LYS A 109 -11.16 -5.62 -39.07
CA LYS A 109 -11.73 -4.71 -40.08
C LYS A 109 -13.04 -5.24 -40.64
N ALA A 110 -13.16 -6.57 -40.81
CA ALA A 110 -14.34 -7.25 -41.36
C ALA A 110 -15.16 -7.95 -40.25
N CYS A 111 -14.90 -7.66 -38.99
CA CYS A 111 -15.59 -8.32 -37.88
C CYS A 111 -17.04 -7.85 -37.76
N PRO A 112 -18.03 -8.74 -37.71
CA PRO A 112 -19.45 -8.38 -37.66
C PRO A 112 -19.85 -7.66 -36.35
N VAL A 113 -19.09 -7.85 -35.29
CA VAL A 113 -19.34 -7.24 -33.96
C VAL A 113 -18.37 -6.09 -33.67
N LYS A 114 -17.71 -5.55 -34.68
CA LYS A 114 -16.71 -4.49 -34.51
C LYS A 114 -17.25 -3.28 -33.77
N ASP A 115 -18.44 -2.80 -34.11
CA ASP A 115 -19.05 -1.62 -33.51
C ASP A 115 -19.42 -1.80 -32.03
N GLN A 116 -19.62 -3.07 -31.61
CA GLN A 116 -19.83 -3.41 -30.20
C GLN A 116 -18.49 -3.53 -29.43
N CYS A 117 -17.41 -3.82 -30.14
CA CYS A 117 -16.08 -4.07 -29.57
C CYS A 117 -15.22 -2.82 -29.51
N THR A 118 -15.23 -1.99 -30.57
CA THR A 118 -14.37 -0.82 -30.64
C THR A 118 -14.85 0.19 -31.68
N SER A 119 -14.76 1.48 -31.34
CA SER A 119 -15.00 2.59 -32.27
C SER A 119 -13.81 2.91 -33.18
N ARG A 120 -12.65 2.26 -32.99
CA ARG A 120 -11.44 2.54 -33.78
C ARG A 120 -11.56 2.01 -35.20
N LYS A 121 -11.26 2.84 -36.20
CA LYS A 121 -11.27 2.44 -37.62
C LYS A 121 -10.37 1.24 -37.91
N GLY A 122 -9.21 1.14 -37.25
CA GLY A 122 -8.23 0.06 -37.39
C GLY A 122 -8.55 -1.25 -36.69
N GLY A 123 -9.65 -1.30 -35.90
CA GLY A 123 -10.00 -2.43 -35.06
C GLY A 123 -9.48 -2.34 -33.62
N ARG A 124 -9.69 -3.39 -32.83
CA ARG A 124 -9.29 -3.47 -31.42
C ARG A 124 -7.76 -3.52 -31.30
N GLU A 125 -7.21 -2.74 -30.39
CA GLU A 125 -5.81 -2.76 -29.97
C GLU A 125 -5.75 -2.93 -28.46
N ILE A 126 -4.92 -3.86 -28.00
CA ILE A 126 -4.67 -4.12 -26.57
C ILE A 126 -3.25 -3.71 -26.26
N ASP A 127 -3.09 -2.85 -25.27
CA ASP A 127 -1.80 -2.46 -24.72
C ASP A 127 -1.46 -3.35 -23.52
N ARG A 128 -0.44 -4.22 -23.64
CA ARG A 128 0.05 -5.06 -22.56
C ARG A 128 1.27 -4.43 -21.92
N SER A 129 1.14 -4.03 -20.66
CA SER A 129 2.21 -3.47 -19.85
C SER A 129 3.30 -4.51 -19.55
N GLN A 130 4.54 -4.07 -19.36
CA GLN A 130 5.64 -4.91 -18.86
C GLN A 130 5.36 -5.53 -17.48
N TYR A 131 4.42 -4.96 -16.72
CA TYR A 131 4.00 -5.45 -15.41
C TYR A 131 2.75 -6.35 -15.46
N ALA A 132 2.20 -6.62 -16.66
CA ALA A 132 0.93 -7.31 -16.80
C ALA A 132 0.92 -8.68 -16.13
N THR A 133 2.00 -9.45 -16.26
CA THR A 133 2.11 -10.78 -15.63
C THR A 133 1.99 -10.70 -14.11
N ALA A 134 2.72 -9.77 -13.47
CA ALA A 134 2.65 -9.58 -12.02
C ALA A 134 1.24 -9.16 -11.56
N VAL A 135 0.56 -8.33 -12.35
CA VAL A 135 -0.82 -7.90 -12.08
C VAL A 135 -1.80 -9.06 -12.24
N GLU A 136 -1.65 -9.91 -13.26
CA GLU A 136 -2.47 -11.10 -13.50
C GLU A 136 -2.32 -12.12 -12.36
N GLU A 137 -1.08 -12.38 -11.93
CA GLU A 137 -0.79 -13.25 -10.80
C GLU A 137 -1.35 -12.70 -9.49
N ASN A 138 -1.25 -11.38 -9.26
CA ASN A 138 -1.90 -10.75 -8.11
C ASN A 138 -3.43 -10.89 -8.18
N HIS A 139 -4.03 -10.73 -9.36
CA HIS A 139 -5.47 -10.91 -9.55
C HIS A 139 -5.91 -12.34 -9.20
N GLN A 140 -5.14 -13.32 -9.63
CA GLN A 140 -5.40 -14.73 -9.30
C GLN A 140 -5.30 -14.96 -7.80
N ARG A 141 -4.22 -14.49 -7.14
CA ARG A 141 -4.07 -14.57 -5.70
C ARG A 141 -5.21 -13.88 -4.94
N TYR A 142 -5.66 -12.72 -5.42
CA TYR A 142 -6.79 -12.02 -4.82
C TYR A 142 -8.09 -12.84 -4.88
N LYS A 143 -8.38 -13.50 -6.02
CA LYS A 143 -9.56 -14.37 -6.17
C LYS A 143 -9.50 -15.57 -5.24
N GLU A 144 -8.34 -16.24 -5.18
CA GLU A 144 -8.11 -17.43 -4.36
C GLU A 144 -8.17 -17.11 -2.85
N ASN A 145 -7.77 -15.92 -2.46
CA ASN A 145 -7.67 -15.51 -1.06
C ASN A 145 -8.72 -14.45 -0.66
N ALA A 146 -9.91 -14.48 -1.25
CA ALA A 146 -10.95 -13.50 -1.00
C ALA A 146 -11.36 -13.41 0.50
N GLN A 147 -11.36 -14.54 1.21
CA GLN A 147 -11.65 -14.57 2.66
C GLN A 147 -10.54 -13.91 3.48
N LEU A 148 -9.28 -14.18 3.15
CA LEU A 148 -8.14 -13.54 3.80
C LEU A 148 -8.16 -12.03 3.54
N TYR A 149 -8.50 -11.61 2.34
CA TYR A 149 -8.61 -10.20 1.99
C TYR A 149 -9.71 -9.47 2.81
N ARG A 150 -10.82 -10.12 3.10
CA ARG A 150 -11.88 -9.55 3.97
C ARG A 150 -11.38 -9.29 5.39
N LYS A 151 -10.53 -10.17 5.94
CA LYS A 151 -9.94 -9.95 7.27
C LYS A 151 -9.14 -8.65 7.37
N ARG A 152 -8.54 -8.17 6.28
CA ARG A 152 -7.90 -6.85 6.23
C ARG A 152 -8.84 -5.75 6.69
N GLN A 153 -10.07 -5.77 6.20
CA GLN A 153 -11.07 -4.76 6.54
C GLN A 153 -11.40 -4.81 8.03
N GLU A 154 -11.66 -5.99 8.56
CA GLU A 154 -11.95 -6.19 9.99
C GLU A 154 -10.81 -5.68 10.88
N ILE A 155 -9.55 -5.99 10.55
CA ILE A 155 -8.38 -5.57 11.31
C ILE A 155 -8.24 -4.04 11.27
N ASN A 156 -8.29 -3.44 10.10
CA ASN A 156 -8.09 -2.01 9.92
C ASN A 156 -9.25 -1.19 10.53
N GLU A 157 -10.50 -1.61 10.30
CA GLU A 157 -11.67 -0.92 10.85
C GLU A 157 -11.67 -0.94 12.38
N HIS A 158 -11.23 -2.03 13.00
CA HIS A 158 -11.12 -2.11 14.46
C HIS A 158 -10.12 -1.09 15.02
N ILE A 159 -8.93 -0.97 14.39
CA ILE A 159 -7.90 -0.03 14.82
C ILE A 159 -8.39 1.41 14.64
N PHE A 160 -8.76 1.78 13.42
CA PHE A 160 -9.22 3.13 13.12
C PHE A 160 -10.55 3.49 13.78
N GLY A 161 -11.46 2.52 13.93
CA GLY A 161 -12.68 2.71 14.69
C GLY A 161 -12.44 3.01 16.17
N THR A 162 -11.45 2.36 16.78
CA THR A 162 -11.06 2.65 18.16
C THR A 162 -10.42 4.04 18.27
N ILE A 163 -9.46 4.34 17.44
CA ILE A 163 -8.72 5.62 17.49
C ILE A 163 -9.64 6.79 17.15
N LYS A 164 -10.38 6.72 16.04
CA LYS A 164 -11.21 7.83 15.58
C LYS A 164 -12.52 7.96 16.36
N ARG A 165 -13.26 6.85 16.59
CA ARG A 165 -14.59 6.91 17.19
C ARG A 165 -14.58 6.86 18.70
N LYS A 166 -13.80 5.93 19.31
CA LYS A 166 -13.77 5.77 20.76
C LYS A 166 -12.87 6.79 21.46
N TRP A 167 -11.73 7.15 20.85
CA TRP A 167 -10.79 8.10 21.42
C TRP A 167 -10.98 9.53 20.89
N GLY A 168 -11.86 9.72 19.89
CA GLY A 168 -12.16 11.03 19.33
C GLY A 168 -11.07 11.65 18.48
N TYR A 169 -10.02 10.87 18.12
CA TYR A 169 -8.88 11.35 17.36
C TYR A 169 -9.18 11.38 15.87
N ASN A 170 -9.86 12.44 15.41
CA ASN A 170 -10.32 12.61 14.03
C ASN A 170 -9.42 13.52 13.19
N TYR A 171 -8.54 14.26 13.80
CA TYR A 171 -7.61 15.21 13.18
C TYR A 171 -6.26 15.19 13.91
N THR A 172 -5.24 15.78 13.30
CA THR A 172 -3.91 15.97 13.89
C THR A 172 -3.80 17.38 14.45
N ASP A 173 -3.22 17.52 15.63
CA ASP A 173 -3.01 18.82 16.27
C ASP A 173 -1.72 19.51 15.77
N LEU A 174 -0.78 18.72 15.25
CA LEU A 174 0.51 19.21 14.79
C LEU A 174 0.54 19.43 13.27
N ILE A 175 1.34 20.37 12.82
CA ILE A 175 1.53 20.72 11.40
C ILE A 175 2.94 20.31 10.94
N GLY A 176 3.01 19.73 9.76
CA GLY A 176 4.25 19.24 9.13
C GLY A 176 4.44 17.74 9.31
N LEU A 177 4.98 17.11 8.28
CA LEU A 177 5.04 15.64 8.16
C LEU A 177 5.75 14.97 9.33
N GLU A 178 6.88 15.51 9.77
CA GLU A 178 7.68 14.96 10.87
C GLU A 178 6.91 14.97 12.20
N LYS A 179 6.27 16.10 12.52
CA LYS A 179 5.50 16.25 13.75
C LYS A 179 4.25 15.39 13.75
N VAL A 180 3.53 15.35 12.62
CA VAL A 180 2.35 14.51 12.44
C VAL A 180 2.72 13.02 12.56
N ASN A 181 3.85 12.59 11.98
CA ASN A 181 4.34 11.22 12.15
C ASN A 181 4.66 10.89 13.61
N GLY A 182 5.24 11.83 14.35
CA GLY A 182 5.48 11.69 15.80
C GLY A 182 4.18 11.51 16.58
N GLU A 183 3.18 12.35 16.31
CA GLU A 183 1.86 12.30 16.90
C GLU A 183 1.16 10.96 16.63
N HIS A 184 1.15 10.50 15.37
CA HIS A 184 0.61 9.19 15.00
C HIS A 184 1.35 8.04 15.68
N SER A 185 2.69 8.12 15.80
CA SER A 185 3.49 7.09 16.45
C SER A 185 3.14 6.94 17.92
N LEU A 186 2.89 8.05 18.63
CA LEU A 186 2.45 8.02 20.02
C LEU A 186 1.06 7.40 20.17
N ILE A 187 0.12 7.73 19.30
CA ILE A 187 -1.23 7.15 19.31
C ILE A 187 -1.19 5.66 19.06
N MET A 188 -0.40 5.22 18.07
CA MET A 188 -0.22 3.80 17.78
C MET A 188 0.47 3.06 18.93
N LEU A 189 1.41 3.68 19.61
CA LEU A 189 2.03 3.13 20.81
C LEU A 189 0.99 2.90 21.92
N VAL A 190 0.17 3.90 22.22
CA VAL A 190 -0.90 3.78 23.23
C VAL A 190 -1.91 2.70 22.83
N TYR A 191 -2.28 2.64 21.55
CA TYR A 191 -3.17 1.60 21.03
C TYR A 191 -2.56 0.21 21.25
N ASN A 192 -1.30 0.01 20.89
CA ASN A 192 -0.59 -1.26 21.02
C ASN A 192 -0.45 -1.70 22.48
N ILE A 193 -0.14 -0.78 23.40
CA ILE A 193 -0.09 -1.06 24.85
C ILE A 193 -1.47 -1.53 25.33
N LYS A 194 -2.52 -0.78 25.02
CA LYS A 194 -3.89 -1.12 25.41
C LYS A 194 -4.31 -2.48 24.83
N ARG A 195 -3.97 -2.76 23.60
CA ARG A 195 -4.25 -4.04 22.94
C ARG A 195 -3.50 -5.17 23.62
N SER A 196 -2.24 -4.98 23.97
CA SER A 196 -1.42 -5.96 24.70
C SER A 196 -2.00 -6.25 26.08
N ILE A 197 -2.44 -5.23 26.81
CA ILE A 197 -3.12 -5.39 28.11
C ILE A 197 -4.42 -6.19 27.94
N ASN A 198 -5.21 -5.92 26.91
CA ASN A 198 -6.46 -6.64 26.68
C ASN A 198 -6.26 -8.13 26.33
N ILE A 199 -5.14 -8.47 25.69
CA ILE A 199 -4.82 -9.84 25.27
C ILE A 199 -4.16 -10.64 26.40
N LEU A 200 -3.22 -10.04 27.10
CA LEU A 200 -2.34 -10.72 28.06
C LEU A 200 -2.78 -10.49 29.53
N GLY A 201 -3.51 -9.43 29.79
CA GLY A 201 -3.64 -8.89 31.15
C GLY A 201 -2.39 -8.09 31.57
N VAL A 202 -2.51 -7.31 32.63
CA VAL A 202 -1.42 -6.45 33.12
C VAL A 202 -0.26 -7.26 33.68
N THR A 203 -0.57 -8.28 34.48
CA THR A 203 0.43 -9.13 35.16
C THR A 203 1.34 -9.84 34.17
N ASP A 204 0.73 -10.52 33.18
CA ASP A 204 1.48 -11.29 32.18
C ASP A 204 2.27 -10.39 31.24
N LEU A 205 1.73 -9.22 30.92
CA LEU A 205 2.45 -8.23 30.11
C LEU A 205 3.71 -7.77 30.84
N ILE A 206 3.62 -7.45 32.13
CA ILE A 206 4.77 -7.04 32.94
C ILE A 206 5.80 -8.17 33.02
N ALA A 207 5.36 -9.41 33.29
CA ALA A 207 6.27 -10.55 33.35
C ALA A 207 7.01 -10.78 32.03
N LYS A 208 6.31 -10.69 30.89
CA LYS A 208 6.92 -10.80 29.56
C LYS A 208 7.90 -9.66 29.27
N LEU A 209 7.59 -8.42 29.65
CA LEU A 209 8.49 -7.28 29.49
C LEU A 209 9.75 -7.42 30.36
N GLN A 210 9.62 -7.96 31.58
CA GLN A 210 10.76 -8.23 32.44
C GLN A 210 11.66 -9.35 31.91
N ALA A 211 11.05 -10.40 31.34
CA ALA A 211 11.77 -11.52 30.72
C ALA A 211 12.39 -11.14 29.35
N TRP A 212 11.97 -10.06 28.75
CA TRP A 212 12.44 -9.62 27.42
C TRP A 212 13.87 -9.11 27.49
N ASN A 213 14.82 -9.99 27.16
CA ASN A 213 16.26 -9.75 27.26
C ASN A 213 16.81 -9.29 25.91
N THR A 214 16.44 -8.11 25.44
CA THR A 214 16.96 -7.55 24.19
C THR A 214 18.15 -6.61 24.42
N PRO A 215 19.09 -6.51 23.47
CA PRO A 215 20.18 -5.53 23.51
C PRO A 215 19.70 -4.07 23.60
N TYR A 216 18.42 -3.81 23.30
CA TYR A 216 17.76 -2.52 23.47
C TYR A 216 17.56 -2.10 24.94
N LYS A 217 17.49 -3.01 25.91
CA LYS A 217 17.39 -2.65 27.32
C LYS A 217 18.53 -1.71 27.78
N ARG A 218 19.77 -1.99 27.33
CA ARG A 218 20.92 -1.11 27.64
C ARG A 218 20.83 0.24 26.94
N LYS A 219 20.43 0.26 25.67
CA LYS A 219 20.31 1.53 24.90
C LYS A 219 19.14 2.38 25.38
N ALA A 220 17.97 1.80 25.63
CA ALA A 220 16.80 2.51 26.15
C ALA A 220 17.07 3.07 27.56
N TRP A 221 17.72 2.29 28.42
CA TRP A 221 18.08 2.74 29.76
C TRP A 221 19.11 3.89 29.73
N LEU A 222 20.12 3.80 28.87
CA LEU A 222 21.09 4.89 28.64
C LEU A 222 20.41 6.13 28.07
N PHE A 223 19.48 5.98 27.15
CA PHE A 223 18.74 7.09 26.55
C PHE A 223 17.84 7.79 27.58
N ILE A 224 17.09 7.04 28.39
CA ILE A 224 16.27 7.56 29.49
C ILE A 224 17.15 8.26 30.52
N LYS A 225 18.29 7.65 30.91
CA LYS A 225 19.26 8.24 31.83
C LYS A 225 19.84 9.56 31.28
N THR A 226 20.11 9.61 29.98
CA THR A 226 20.65 10.83 29.33
C THR A 226 19.60 11.95 29.29
N ILE A 227 18.32 11.63 29.02
CA ILE A 227 17.23 12.60 29.06
C ILE A 227 17.02 13.10 30.51
N TYR A 228 17.00 12.18 31.47
CA TYR A 228 16.85 12.55 32.88
C TYR A 228 17.98 13.47 33.38
N LEU A 229 19.22 13.15 32.98
CA LEU A 229 20.39 13.97 33.31
C LEU A 229 20.32 15.35 32.64
N LYS A 230 19.86 15.44 31.40
CA LYS A 230 19.67 16.73 30.70
C LYS A 230 18.57 17.56 31.33
N LEU A 231 17.46 16.97 31.72
CA LEU A 231 16.37 17.68 32.42
C LEU A 231 16.78 18.11 33.83
N PHE A 232 17.53 17.25 34.52
CA PHE A 232 18.06 17.59 35.86
C PHE A 232 19.08 18.72 35.78
N LEU A 233 20.00 18.71 34.83
CA LEU A 233 20.96 19.81 34.62
C LEU A 233 20.23 21.09 34.18
N ALA A 234 19.21 21.00 33.31
CA ALA A 234 18.39 22.16 32.94
C ALA A 234 17.67 22.77 34.16
N SER A 235 17.15 21.96 35.09
CA SER A 235 16.51 22.45 36.31
C SER A 235 17.50 23.17 37.25
N ILE A 236 18.75 22.73 37.31
CA ILE A 236 19.81 23.38 38.06
C ILE A 236 20.20 24.73 37.41
N PHE A 237 20.32 24.77 36.09
CA PHE A 237 20.70 26.01 35.37
C PHE A 237 19.56 27.03 35.26
N PHE A 238 18.29 26.60 35.19
CA PHE A 238 17.14 27.51 35.17
C PHE A 238 16.58 27.84 36.54
N GLY A 239 16.97 27.11 37.61
CA GLY A 239 16.53 27.34 38.97
C GLY A 239 17.26 28.51 39.67
N THR A 240 18.31 29.06 39.08
CA THR A 240 19.11 30.14 39.70
C THR A 240 18.80 31.55 39.19
N ASN A 241 17.78 31.72 38.33
CA ASN A 241 17.42 33.07 37.83
C ASN A 241 15.97 33.45 38.18
N GLN A 242 15.61 33.35 39.47
CA GLN A 242 14.50 34.13 40.04
C GLN A 242 15.06 35.36 40.78
N ASN A 243 15.53 36.33 40.03
CA ASN A 243 15.70 37.68 40.54
C ASN A 243 14.43 38.48 40.25
N THR A 244 13.68 38.67 41.31
CA THR A 244 12.70 39.71 41.60
C THR A 244 12.79 40.95 40.70
N SER A 245 11.80 41.19 39.87
CA SER A 245 11.41 42.53 39.45
C SER A 245 9.97 42.76 39.92
N LYS A 246 9.87 43.51 41.00
CA LYS A 246 8.64 44.14 41.49
C LYS A 246 8.19 45.14 40.43
N TYR A 247 7.07 44.93 39.81
CA TYR A 247 6.32 45.98 39.13
C TYR A 247 5.20 46.43 40.06
N SER A 248 5.35 47.67 40.60
CA SER A 248 4.26 48.39 41.22
C SER A 248 3.41 49.01 40.10
N PHE A 249 2.12 48.76 40.13
CA PHE A 249 1.16 49.56 39.39
C PHE A 249 0.75 50.75 40.25
N ALA A 250 0.91 51.94 39.67
CA ALA A 250 0.16 53.14 40.03
C ALA A 250 -0.93 53.31 38.96
#